data_2ffe87f0d89f6e3749825740e745e387
#
_entry.id   2ffe87f0d89f6e3749825740e745e387
#
_cell.length_a   1.000
_cell.length_b   1.000
_cell.length_c   1.000
_cell.angle_alpha   90.00
_cell.angle_beta   90.00
_cell.angle_gamma   90.00
#
_symmetry.space_group_name_H-M   'P 1'
#
loop_
_entity.id
_entity.type
_entity.pdbx_description
1 polymer ?
#
loop_
_entity_poly.entity_id
_entity_poly.type
_entity_poly.pdbx_seq_one_letter_code
_entity_poly.pdbx_strand_id
1 'polypeptide(L)'
;VEAGFVQFLNTLRHPIQIYTQTRTIKIESSIERYKARLEEIKKDVDKKQKEYLKLKQSYNATQNQIQVALTEFLRVQNMYDYTRDIIANIEAISQNKNVLRKHYYIIVPYYSSEVEVDSLNEDEKKNIIFSELYTRAQSIIRTLFACSMKCRILDSKELAELLYVAYNRDESETFGIDKALEAHYDDLYVTA
;
A
#
# COMPACT_ATOMS: atom_id res chain seq x y z
N VAL A 1 -19.52 -10.27 1.08
CA VAL A 1 -18.26 -10.60 0.42
C VAL A 1 -18.27 -12.05 -0.04
N GLU A 2 -18.56 -13.01 0.84
CA GLU A 2 -18.51 -14.45 0.54
C GLU A 2 -19.47 -14.86 -0.59
N ALA A 3 -20.75 -14.50 -0.49
CA ALA A 3 -21.75 -14.79 -1.53
C ALA A 3 -21.36 -14.16 -2.89
N GLY A 4 -20.80 -12.95 -2.89
CA GLY A 4 -20.31 -12.31 -4.09
C GLY A 4 -19.10 -13.02 -4.69
N PHE A 5 -18.20 -13.55 -3.86
CA PHE A 5 -17.06 -14.31 -4.35
C PHE A 5 -17.49 -15.65 -4.98
N VAL A 6 -18.46 -16.33 -4.38
CA VAL A 6 -19.07 -17.53 -4.98
C VAL A 6 -19.71 -17.19 -6.33
N GLN A 7 -20.42 -16.07 -6.43
CA GLN A 7 -20.98 -15.60 -7.69
C GLN A 7 -19.88 -15.32 -8.73
N PHE A 8 -18.78 -14.66 -8.32
CA PHE A 8 -17.61 -14.44 -9.18
C PHE A 8 -17.08 -15.77 -9.73
N LEU A 9 -16.85 -16.77 -8.87
CA LEU A 9 -16.38 -18.09 -9.30
C LEU A 9 -17.30 -18.75 -10.30
N ASN A 10 -18.62 -18.65 -10.11
CA ASN A 10 -19.62 -19.20 -11.03
C ASN A 10 -19.71 -18.47 -12.38
N THR A 11 -19.19 -17.24 -12.49
CA THR A 11 -19.15 -16.47 -13.75
C THR A 11 -17.87 -16.67 -14.55
N LEU A 12 -16.89 -17.38 -14.00
CA LEU A 12 -15.64 -17.64 -14.68
C LEU A 12 -15.86 -18.56 -15.90
N ARG A 13 -15.44 -18.06 -17.06
CA ARG A 13 -15.48 -18.80 -18.34
C ARG A 13 -14.11 -19.35 -18.75
N HIS A 14 -13.06 -18.91 -18.10
CA HIS A 14 -11.69 -19.27 -18.37
C HIS A 14 -11.00 -19.69 -17.08
N PRO A 15 -10.01 -20.59 -17.14
CA PRO A 15 -9.22 -20.96 -15.98
C PRO A 15 -8.48 -19.73 -15.44
N ILE A 16 -8.38 -19.63 -14.13
CA ILE A 16 -7.56 -18.64 -13.44
C ILE A 16 -6.72 -19.36 -12.40
N GLN A 17 -5.61 -18.74 -12.02
CA GLN A 17 -4.83 -19.17 -10.87
C GLN A 17 -4.84 -18.05 -9.83
N ILE A 18 -5.15 -18.40 -8.57
CA ILE A 18 -5.05 -17.47 -7.45
C ILE A 18 -3.72 -17.72 -6.76
N TYR A 19 -2.86 -16.71 -6.76
CA TYR A 19 -1.58 -16.73 -6.09
C TYR A 19 -1.64 -15.82 -4.85
N THR A 20 -1.21 -16.34 -3.71
CA THR A 20 -1.16 -15.59 -2.46
C THR A 20 0.28 -15.46 -1.99
N GLN A 21 0.70 -14.22 -1.75
CA GLN A 21 2.02 -13.91 -1.24
C GLN A 21 1.90 -13.22 0.12
N THR A 22 2.58 -13.74 1.11
CA THR A 22 2.67 -13.11 2.44
C THR A 22 4.00 -12.37 2.53
N ARG A 23 3.94 -11.07 2.84
CA ARG A 23 5.13 -10.21 2.99
C ARG A 23 5.16 -9.60 4.38
N THR A 24 6.35 -9.42 4.92
CA THR A 24 6.55 -8.64 6.14
C THR A 24 6.40 -7.15 5.84
N ILE A 25 5.65 -6.44 6.67
CA ILE A 25 5.52 -4.99 6.54
C ILE A 25 6.66 -4.33 7.31
N LYS A 26 7.45 -3.51 6.62
CA LYS A 26 8.39 -2.59 7.26
C LYS A 26 7.61 -1.41 7.82
N ILE A 27 7.42 -1.41 9.13
CA ILE A 27 6.66 -0.36 9.84
C ILE A 27 7.56 0.85 10.14
N GLU A 28 8.89 0.69 10.09
CA GLU A 28 9.89 1.70 10.45
C GLU A 28 9.66 3.02 9.71
N SER A 29 9.47 2.98 8.40
CA SER A 29 9.22 4.19 7.58
C SER A 29 7.91 4.91 7.96
N SER A 30 6.93 4.16 8.45
CA SER A 30 5.68 4.74 8.95
C SER A 30 5.89 5.37 10.33
N ILE A 31 6.65 4.72 11.21
CA ILE A 31 7.03 5.27 12.52
C ILE A 31 7.80 6.58 12.35
N GLU A 32 8.77 6.63 11.43
CA GLU A 32 9.52 7.86 11.15
C GLU A 32 8.63 9.02 10.72
N ARG A 33 7.66 8.77 9.84
CA ARG A 33 6.67 9.78 9.44
C ARG A 33 5.83 10.26 10.60
N TYR A 34 5.39 9.37 11.48
CA TYR A 34 4.64 9.75 12.68
C TYR A 34 5.52 10.54 13.66
N LYS A 35 6.79 10.17 13.84
CA LYS A 35 7.75 10.92 14.68
C LYS A 35 7.99 12.32 14.13
N ALA A 36 8.18 12.47 12.82
CA ALA A 36 8.31 13.78 12.20
C ALA A 36 7.06 14.65 12.44
N ARG A 37 5.87 14.05 12.30
CA ARG A 37 4.62 14.76 12.60
C ARG A 37 4.47 15.13 14.06
N LEU A 38 4.93 14.27 14.98
CA LEU A 38 4.92 14.55 16.41
C LEU A 38 5.77 15.79 16.75
N GLU A 39 6.94 15.96 16.13
CA GLU A 39 7.79 17.15 16.31
C GLU A 39 7.13 18.44 15.78
N GLU A 40 6.36 18.35 14.70
CA GLU A 40 5.56 19.50 14.22
C GLU A 40 4.48 19.88 15.23
N ILE A 41 3.71 18.88 15.71
CA ILE A 41 2.65 19.12 16.72
C ILE A 41 3.25 19.69 17.99
N LYS A 42 4.43 19.23 18.42
CA LYS A 42 5.13 19.76 19.59
C LYS A 42 5.41 21.27 19.47
N LYS A 43 5.86 21.72 18.31
CA LYS A 43 6.06 23.16 18.05
C LYS A 43 4.75 23.94 18.17
N ASP A 44 3.65 23.35 17.70
CA ASP A 44 2.32 23.98 17.82
C ASP A 44 1.85 24.01 19.27
N VAL A 45 2.11 22.97 20.07
CA VAL A 45 1.84 22.96 21.53
C VAL A 45 2.58 24.11 22.22
N ASP A 46 3.90 24.22 21.99
CA ASP A 46 4.73 25.26 22.56
C ASP A 46 4.24 26.67 22.20
N LYS A 47 3.84 26.85 20.95
CA LYS A 47 3.27 28.11 20.45
C LYS A 47 1.95 28.44 21.15
N LYS A 48 1.02 27.50 21.21
CA LYS A 48 -0.30 27.69 21.81
C LYS A 48 -0.21 27.87 23.34
N GLN A 49 0.69 27.18 23.99
CA GLN A 49 0.98 27.37 25.41
C GLN A 49 1.47 28.79 25.69
N LYS A 50 2.43 29.29 24.90
CA LYS A 50 2.93 30.67 25.05
C LYS A 50 1.85 31.69 24.77
N GLU A 51 0.98 31.51 23.78
CA GLU A 51 -0.17 32.38 23.49
C GLU A 51 -1.14 32.41 24.67
N TYR A 52 -1.52 31.26 25.20
CA TYR A 52 -2.38 31.15 26.38
C TYR A 52 -1.77 31.85 27.61
N LEU A 53 -0.49 31.61 27.91
CA LEU A 53 0.19 32.21 29.06
C LEU A 53 0.28 33.75 28.96
N LYS A 54 0.57 34.26 27.74
CA LYS A 54 0.57 35.71 27.50
C LYS A 54 -0.79 36.35 27.73
N LEU A 55 -1.87 35.72 27.23
CA LEU A 55 -3.23 36.21 27.44
C LEU A 55 -3.62 36.18 28.93
N LYS A 56 -3.26 35.10 29.63
CA LYS A 56 -3.54 34.92 31.04
C LYS A 56 -2.85 35.99 31.93
N GLN A 57 -1.67 36.47 31.52
CA GLN A 57 -0.91 37.50 32.20
C GLN A 57 -1.29 38.94 31.79
N SER A 58 -2.05 39.07 30.67
CA SER A 58 -2.43 40.38 30.15
C SER A 58 -3.61 40.96 30.92
N TYR A 59 -3.45 42.18 31.44
CA TYR A 59 -4.50 42.89 32.13
C TYR A 59 -5.70 43.25 31.24
N ASN A 60 -5.48 43.34 29.93
CA ASN A 60 -6.51 43.73 28.95
C ASN A 60 -7.22 42.54 28.29
N ALA A 61 -6.88 41.29 28.64
CA ALA A 61 -7.50 40.12 28.06
C ALA A 61 -8.87 39.86 28.69
N THR A 62 -9.86 39.63 27.83
CA THR A 62 -11.19 39.23 28.29
C THR A 62 -11.19 37.77 28.72
N GLN A 63 -12.06 37.41 29.65
CA GLN A 63 -12.22 36.03 30.13
C GLN A 63 -12.52 35.05 28.95
N ASN A 64 -13.29 35.51 27.99
CA ASN A 64 -13.61 34.70 26.77
C ASN A 64 -12.35 34.43 25.93
N GLN A 65 -11.47 35.41 25.72
CA GLN A 65 -10.21 35.23 25.00
C GLN A 65 -9.28 34.21 25.66
N ILE A 66 -9.19 34.27 27.02
CA ILE A 66 -8.40 33.31 27.78
C ILE A 66 -8.97 31.90 27.66
N GLN A 67 -10.31 31.76 27.72
CA GLN A 67 -10.98 30.47 27.59
C GLN A 67 -10.80 29.85 26.21
N VAL A 68 -10.90 30.65 25.14
CA VAL A 68 -10.66 30.19 23.75
C VAL A 68 -9.20 29.74 23.60
N ALA A 69 -8.23 30.53 24.09
CA ALA A 69 -6.82 30.15 23.99
C ALA A 69 -6.50 28.89 24.81
N LEU A 70 -7.12 28.70 25.98
CA LEU A 70 -6.99 27.47 26.76
C LEU A 70 -7.54 26.27 26.01
N THR A 71 -8.72 26.39 25.38
CA THR A 71 -9.35 25.32 24.62
C THR A 71 -8.48 24.89 23.42
N GLU A 72 -7.93 25.88 22.71
CA GLU A 72 -7.02 25.59 21.58
C GLU A 72 -5.71 24.94 22.04
N PHE A 73 -5.13 25.39 23.14
CA PHE A 73 -3.95 24.78 23.74
C PHE A 73 -4.24 23.31 24.13
N LEU A 74 -5.33 23.05 24.85
CA LEU A 74 -5.70 21.69 25.27
C LEU A 74 -5.99 20.79 24.08
N ARG A 75 -6.59 21.31 23.02
CA ARG A 75 -6.84 20.55 21.78
C ARG A 75 -5.53 20.05 21.14
N VAL A 76 -4.55 20.95 21.03
CA VAL A 76 -3.26 20.60 20.42
C VAL A 76 -2.45 19.69 21.36
N GLN A 77 -2.53 19.91 22.67
CA GLN A 77 -1.92 19.05 23.67
C GLN A 77 -2.48 17.62 23.61
N ASN A 78 -3.78 17.46 23.55
CA ASN A 78 -4.42 16.15 23.42
C ASN A 78 -4.00 15.45 22.11
N MET A 79 -3.85 16.20 21.00
CA MET A 79 -3.38 15.66 19.74
C MET A 79 -1.93 15.18 19.83
N TYR A 80 -1.07 15.90 20.55
CA TYR A 80 0.31 15.49 20.83
C TYR A 80 0.35 14.18 21.63
N ASP A 81 -0.38 14.12 22.74
CA ASP A 81 -0.41 12.95 23.62
C ASP A 81 -0.95 11.73 22.87
N TYR A 82 -2.04 11.89 22.11
CA TYR A 82 -2.61 10.82 21.29
C TYR A 82 -1.63 10.32 20.21
N THR A 83 -0.93 11.23 19.51
CA THR A 83 0.06 10.85 18.51
C THR A 83 1.24 10.11 19.13
N ARG A 84 1.71 10.54 20.29
CA ARG A 84 2.77 9.85 21.04
C ARG A 84 2.34 8.43 21.44
N ASP A 85 1.12 8.27 21.92
CA ASP A 85 0.61 6.97 22.35
C ASP A 85 0.41 6.01 21.15
N ILE A 86 0.00 6.54 19.98
CA ILE A 86 -0.01 5.76 18.72
C ILE A 86 1.39 5.26 18.38
N ILE A 87 2.40 6.13 18.42
CA ILE A 87 3.79 5.75 18.11
C ILE A 87 4.25 4.66 19.06
N ALA A 88 4.07 4.82 20.36
CA ALA A 88 4.46 3.83 21.36
C ALA A 88 3.78 2.48 21.13
N ASN A 89 2.50 2.50 20.78
CA ASN A 89 1.74 1.27 20.47
C ASN A 89 2.24 0.58 19.20
N ILE A 90 2.51 1.34 18.12
CA ILE A 90 3.04 0.79 16.89
C ILE A 90 4.45 0.22 17.10
N GLU A 91 5.32 0.90 17.88
CA GLU A 91 6.65 0.41 18.23
C GLU A 91 6.58 -0.89 19.03
N ALA A 92 5.70 -0.98 20.01
CA ALA A 92 5.48 -2.19 20.79
C ALA A 92 4.99 -3.36 19.94
N ILE A 93 4.10 -3.11 18.96
CA ILE A 93 3.64 -4.12 18.00
C ILE A 93 4.78 -4.56 17.09
N SER A 94 5.59 -3.62 16.60
CA SER A 94 6.72 -3.89 15.70
C SER A 94 7.80 -4.74 16.36
N GLN A 95 8.07 -4.49 17.64
CA GLN A 95 9.08 -5.27 18.41
C GLN A 95 8.62 -6.68 18.75
N ASN A 96 7.32 -6.89 18.95
CA ASN A 96 6.77 -8.13 19.46
C ASN A 96 6.16 -9.04 18.39
N LYS A 97 5.89 -8.54 17.18
CA LYS A 97 5.21 -9.29 16.12
C LYS A 97 5.72 -8.91 14.74
N ASN A 98 6.08 -9.91 13.96
CA ASN A 98 6.20 -9.73 12.51
C ASN A 98 4.82 -9.41 11.94
N VAL A 99 4.60 -8.16 11.55
CA VAL A 99 3.35 -7.75 10.92
C VAL A 99 3.36 -8.23 9.48
N LEU A 100 2.51 -9.20 9.19
CA LEU A 100 2.41 -9.83 7.89
C LEU A 100 1.24 -9.24 7.11
N ARG A 101 1.45 -8.98 5.83
CA ARG A 101 0.43 -8.58 4.87
C ARG A 101 0.29 -9.63 3.79
N LYS A 102 -0.94 -10.05 3.53
CA LYS A 102 -1.26 -10.94 2.42
C LYS A 102 -1.60 -10.13 1.18
N HIS A 103 -0.95 -10.47 0.08
CA HIS A 103 -1.25 -9.96 -1.24
C HIS A 103 -1.88 -11.10 -2.05
N TYR A 104 -2.96 -10.80 -2.76
CA TYR A 104 -3.67 -11.76 -3.59
C TYR A 104 -3.54 -11.33 -5.04
N TYR A 105 -3.18 -12.26 -5.90
CA TYR A 105 -2.99 -12.05 -7.32
C TYR A 105 -3.83 -13.05 -8.08
N ILE A 106 -4.40 -12.62 -9.19
CA ILE A 106 -5.11 -13.48 -10.13
C ILE A 106 -4.28 -13.54 -11.39
N ILE A 107 -3.86 -14.74 -11.76
CA ILE A 107 -3.12 -15.01 -12.98
C ILE A 107 -4.12 -15.55 -13.99
N VAL A 108 -4.19 -14.92 -15.15
CA VAL A 108 -5.05 -15.31 -16.26
C VAL A 108 -4.17 -15.94 -17.32
N PRO A 109 -4.12 -17.27 -17.43
CA PRO A 109 -3.33 -17.94 -18.45
C PRO A 109 -3.98 -17.79 -19.84
N TYR A 110 -3.15 -17.85 -20.85
CA TYR A 110 -3.54 -17.99 -22.24
C TYR A 110 -2.74 -19.12 -22.88
N TYR A 111 -3.43 -20.04 -23.53
CA TYR A 111 -2.78 -21.18 -24.15
C TYR A 111 -2.70 -20.97 -25.67
N SER A 112 -1.55 -21.25 -26.25
CA SER A 112 -1.33 -21.13 -27.71
C SER A 112 -2.29 -21.96 -28.55
N SER A 113 -2.84 -23.04 -28.00
CA SER A 113 -3.85 -23.88 -28.65
C SER A 113 -5.24 -23.20 -28.75
N GLU A 114 -5.45 -22.06 -28.08
CA GLU A 114 -6.71 -21.30 -28.17
C GLU A 114 -6.76 -20.41 -29.43
N VAL A 115 -5.64 -20.23 -30.13
CA VAL A 115 -5.57 -19.47 -31.37
C VAL A 115 -5.33 -20.41 -32.54
N GLU A 116 -6.38 -20.73 -33.27
CA GLU A 116 -6.27 -21.37 -34.61
C GLU A 116 -5.79 -20.33 -35.63
N VAL A 117 -4.48 -20.08 -35.69
CA VAL A 117 -3.97 -19.06 -36.59
C VAL A 117 -2.68 -19.49 -37.26
N ASP A 118 -2.78 -20.48 -38.12
CA ASP A 118 -1.65 -20.90 -38.95
C ASP A 118 -1.22 -19.86 -40.01
N SER A 119 -2.02 -18.79 -40.21
CA SER A 119 -1.83 -17.82 -41.29
C SER A 119 -1.39 -16.42 -40.86
N LEU A 120 -1.31 -16.14 -39.55
CA LEU A 120 -0.97 -14.80 -39.05
C LEU A 120 0.52 -14.66 -38.69
N ASN A 121 1.01 -13.43 -38.87
CA ASN A 121 2.34 -13.04 -38.46
C ASN A 121 2.45 -13.06 -36.90
N GLU A 122 3.66 -13.27 -36.33
CA GLU A 122 3.91 -13.34 -34.91
C GLU A 122 3.43 -12.08 -34.13
N ASP A 123 3.57 -10.90 -34.74
CA ASP A 123 3.14 -9.65 -34.10
C ASP A 123 1.60 -9.51 -34.10
N GLU A 124 0.93 -9.98 -35.14
CA GLU A 124 -0.53 -10.03 -35.19
C GLU A 124 -1.09 -11.01 -34.13
N LYS A 125 -0.46 -12.20 -34.02
CA LYS A 125 -0.79 -13.18 -32.98
C LYS A 125 -0.66 -12.56 -31.58
N LYS A 126 0.46 -11.90 -31.28
CA LYS A 126 0.69 -11.23 -29.99
C LYS A 126 -0.38 -10.16 -29.69
N ASN A 127 -0.75 -9.36 -30.69
CA ASN A 127 -1.76 -8.33 -30.51
C ASN A 127 -3.15 -8.93 -30.21
N ILE A 128 -3.53 -9.99 -30.86
CA ILE A 128 -4.80 -10.71 -30.62
C ILE A 128 -4.80 -11.30 -29.21
N ILE A 129 -3.74 -12.02 -28.82
CA ILE A 129 -3.58 -12.61 -27.50
C ILE A 129 -3.66 -11.53 -26.42
N PHE A 130 -2.95 -10.42 -26.60
CA PHE A 130 -2.95 -9.32 -25.65
C PHE A 130 -4.35 -8.68 -25.50
N SER A 131 -5.04 -8.46 -26.61
CA SER A 131 -6.40 -7.89 -26.62
C SER A 131 -7.39 -8.81 -25.89
N GLU A 132 -7.27 -10.11 -26.09
CA GLU A 132 -8.13 -11.09 -25.44
C GLU A 132 -7.84 -11.19 -23.94
N LEU A 133 -6.56 -11.30 -23.56
CA LEU A 133 -6.14 -11.29 -22.15
C LEU A 133 -6.61 -10.03 -21.44
N TYR A 134 -6.49 -8.87 -22.08
CA TYR A 134 -6.97 -7.61 -21.55
C TYR A 134 -8.50 -7.64 -21.32
N THR A 135 -9.24 -8.16 -22.27
CA THR A 135 -10.70 -8.31 -22.18
C THR A 135 -11.10 -9.25 -21.03
N ARG A 136 -10.42 -10.40 -20.89
CA ARG A 136 -10.60 -11.34 -19.78
C ARG A 136 -10.32 -10.67 -18.43
N ALA A 137 -9.19 -9.95 -18.32
CA ALA A 137 -8.82 -9.23 -17.10
C ALA A 137 -9.84 -8.14 -16.73
N GLN A 138 -10.32 -7.36 -17.70
CA GLN A 138 -11.36 -6.35 -17.46
C GLN A 138 -12.69 -6.96 -17.02
N SER A 139 -13.07 -8.11 -17.55
CA SER A 139 -14.27 -8.84 -17.10
C SER A 139 -14.14 -9.27 -15.65
N ILE A 140 -12.99 -9.83 -15.25
CA ILE A 140 -12.68 -10.22 -13.86
C ILE A 140 -12.74 -9.01 -12.94
N ILE A 141 -12.11 -7.89 -13.30
CA ILE A 141 -12.10 -6.66 -12.52
C ILE A 141 -13.53 -6.17 -12.27
N ARG A 142 -14.38 -6.13 -13.31
CA ARG A 142 -15.77 -5.68 -13.18
C ARG A 142 -16.58 -6.58 -12.27
N THR A 143 -16.40 -7.89 -12.38
CA THR A 143 -17.15 -8.86 -11.56
C THR A 143 -16.72 -8.77 -10.09
N LEU A 144 -15.42 -8.64 -9.81
CA LEU A 144 -14.90 -8.44 -8.46
C LEU A 144 -15.33 -7.11 -7.86
N PHE A 145 -15.39 -6.06 -8.66
CA PHE A 145 -15.89 -4.76 -8.22
C PHE A 145 -17.36 -4.81 -7.77
N ALA A 146 -18.20 -5.57 -8.48
CA ALA A 146 -19.59 -5.82 -8.07
C ALA A 146 -19.68 -6.55 -6.72
N CYS A 147 -18.64 -7.29 -6.33
CA CYS A 147 -18.50 -7.95 -5.03
C CYS A 147 -17.82 -7.08 -3.96
N SER A 148 -17.67 -5.77 -4.21
CA SER A 148 -16.96 -4.80 -3.34
C SER A 148 -15.45 -5.11 -3.15
N MET A 149 -14.85 -5.87 -4.07
CA MET A 149 -13.42 -6.14 -4.10
C MET A 149 -12.75 -5.28 -5.17
N LYS A 150 -11.69 -4.56 -4.77
CA LYS A 150 -10.90 -3.74 -5.70
C LYS A 150 -9.80 -4.60 -6.31
N CYS A 151 -9.73 -4.62 -7.63
CA CYS A 151 -8.72 -5.32 -8.41
C CYS A 151 -8.22 -4.41 -9.53
N ARG A 152 -6.95 -4.56 -9.92
CA ARG A 152 -6.34 -3.85 -11.04
C ARG A 152 -5.27 -4.70 -11.72
N ILE A 153 -4.94 -4.38 -12.95
CA ILE A 153 -3.82 -4.98 -13.64
C ILE A 153 -2.52 -4.40 -13.06
N LEU A 154 -1.52 -5.25 -12.87
CA LEU A 154 -0.19 -4.85 -12.44
C LEU A 154 0.52 -4.13 -13.59
N ASP A 155 1.30 -3.11 -13.26
CA ASP A 155 2.26 -2.53 -14.18
C ASP A 155 3.57 -3.36 -14.25
N SER A 156 4.48 -2.99 -15.15
CA SER A 156 5.74 -3.72 -15.34
C SER A 156 6.62 -3.73 -14.09
N LYS A 157 6.66 -2.63 -13.33
CA LYS A 157 7.44 -2.52 -12.10
C LYS A 157 6.85 -3.42 -11.00
N GLU A 158 5.54 -3.42 -10.85
CA GLU A 158 4.83 -4.25 -9.88
C GLU A 158 4.94 -5.74 -10.21
N LEU A 159 4.93 -6.09 -11.50
CA LEU A 159 5.15 -7.46 -11.95
C LEU A 159 6.58 -7.91 -11.65
N ALA A 160 7.58 -7.07 -11.92
CA ALA A 160 8.97 -7.35 -11.58
C ALA A 160 9.14 -7.53 -10.06
N GLU A 161 8.52 -6.67 -9.24
CA GLU A 161 8.53 -6.80 -7.78
C GLU A 161 7.88 -8.11 -7.32
N LEU A 162 6.74 -8.48 -7.92
CA LEU A 162 6.07 -9.74 -7.60
C LEU A 162 6.98 -10.94 -7.84
N LEU A 163 7.64 -10.99 -9.00
CA LEU A 163 8.56 -12.06 -9.36
C LEU A 163 9.80 -12.05 -8.47
N TYR A 164 10.39 -10.89 -8.23
CA TYR A 164 11.54 -10.75 -7.34
C TYR A 164 11.26 -11.32 -5.95
N VAL A 165 10.14 -10.95 -5.35
CA VAL A 165 9.75 -11.47 -4.02
C VAL A 165 9.39 -12.97 -4.07
N ALA A 166 8.85 -13.47 -5.19
CA ALA A 166 8.53 -14.88 -5.33
C ALA A 166 9.77 -15.78 -5.37
N TYR A 167 10.85 -15.31 -6.01
CA TYR A 167 12.09 -16.06 -6.17
C TYR A 167 13.12 -15.78 -5.07
N ASN A 168 13.08 -14.61 -4.43
CA ASN A 168 14.06 -14.15 -3.44
C ASN A 168 13.36 -13.76 -2.14
N ARG A 169 12.57 -14.65 -1.57
CA ARG A 169 11.69 -14.36 -0.43
C ARG A 169 12.45 -13.78 0.76
N ASP A 170 13.53 -14.44 1.17
CA ASP A 170 14.28 -14.09 2.39
C ASP A 170 15.07 -12.78 2.18
N GLU A 171 15.66 -12.60 1.00
CA GLU A 171 16.41 -11.40 0.65
C GLU A 171 15.51 -10.19 0.43
N SER A 172 14.30 -10.40 -0.10
CA SER A 172 13.33 -9.33 -0.35
C SER A 172 12.84 -8.63 0.93
N GLU A 173 12.97 -9.28 2.09
CA GLU A 173 12.66 -8.67 3.38
C GLU A 173 13.67 -7.57 3.76
N THR A 174 14.94 -7.72 3.39
CA THR A 174 16.02 -6.78 3.70
C THR A 174 16.40 -5.91 2.52
N PHE A 175 16.33 -6.47 1.31
CA PHE A 175 16.77 -5.87 0.06
C PHE A 175 15.61 -5.81 -0.94
N GLY A 176 14.92 -4.68 -0.99
CA GLY A 176 13.80 -4.48 -1.92
C GLY A 176 14.25 -4.30 -3.37
N ILE A 177 13.35 -4.51 -4.33
CA ILE A 177 13.65 -4.42 -5.77
C ILE A 177 14.26 -3.09 -6.17
N ASP A 178 13.86 -1.97 -5.56
CA ASP A 178 14.43 -0.65 -5.87
C ASP A 178 15.94 -0.61 -5.58
N LYS A 179 16.38 -1.20 -4.47
CA LYS A 179 17.80 -1.32 -4.13
C LYS A 179 18.53 -2.32 -5.03
N ALA A 180 17.84 -3.39 -5.47
CA ALA A 180 18.39 -4.35 -6.40
C ALA A 180 18.66 -3.71 -7.77
N LEU A 181 17.74 -2.87 -8.25
CA LEU A 181 17.91 -2.10 -9.48
C LEU A 181 19.01 -1.03 -9.35
N GLU A 182 19.06 -0.31 -8.22
CA GLU A 182 20.14 0.66 -7.94
C GLU A 182 21.53 0.00 -7.88
N ALA A 183 21.60 -1.25 -7.45
CA ALA A 183 22.84 -2.03 -7.39
C ALA A 183 23.19 -2.73 -8.73
N HIS A 184 22.47 -2.41 -9.81
CA HIS A 184 22.67 -3.00 -11.14
C HIS A 184 22.64 -4.55 -11.17
N TYR A 185 21.80 -5.16 -10.32
CA TYR A 185 21.63 -6.62 -10.32
C TYR A 185 21.03 -7.16 -11.62
N ASP A 186 20.35 -6.30 -12.40
CA ASP A 186 19.86 -6.59 -13.74
C ASP A 186 20.99 -6.85 -14.75
N ASP A 187 22.14 -6.19 -14.58
CA ASP A 187 23.31 -6.39 -15.45
C ASP A 187 23.97 -7.77 -15.28
N LEU A 188 23.75 -8.44 -14.16
CA LEU A 188 24.32 -9.78 -13.90
C LEU A 188 23.66 -10.90 -14.70
N TYR A 189 22.47 -10.69 -15.27
CA TYR A 189 21.70 -11.69 -16.01
C TYR A 189 21.68 -11.48 -17.52
N VAL A 190 22.32 -10.43 -18.03
CA VAL A 190 22.30 -10.08 -19.47
C VAL A 190 23.46 -10.72 -20.24
N THR A 191 24.34 -11.47 -19.58
CA THR A 191 25.53 -12.09 -20.21
C THR A 191 25.43 -13.61 -20.28
N ALA A 192 24.36 -14.12 -20.87
CA ALA A 192 24.32 -15.52 -21.29
C ALA A 192 23.73 -15.65 -22.71
#